data_1785f045fe6ebb01ae5af700ebbe741f
#
_entry.id   1785f045fe6ebb01ae5af700ebbe741f
#
_cell.length_a   1.000
_cell.length_b   1.000
_cell.length_c   1.000
_cell.angle_alpha   90.00
_cell.angle_beta   90.00
_cell.angle_gamma   90.00
#
_symmetry.space_group_name_H-M   'P 1'
#
loop_
_entity.id
_entity.type
_entity.pdbx_description
1 polymer ?
#
loop_
_entity_poly.entity_id
_entity_poly.type
_entity_poly.pdbx_seq_one_letter_code
_entity_poly.pdbx_strand_id
1 'polypeptide(L)'
;MFHVKDAEFNSSARQGVYGGYQPWIDRAGRFRSLGDGQVDFAGIFSKLTQYGFAGWAVMEWECCIKSSEQGAAEGAPFISRHIIQAANQSFDDFASSGSDEGANRRMMGLD
;
A
#
# COMPACT_ATOMS: atom_id res chain seq x y z
N MET A 1 -0.12 14.75 -3.00
CA MET A 1 -0.56 14.19 -1.71
C MET A 1 -1.36 12.93 -1.99
N PHE A 2 -1.12 11.87 -1.24
CA PHE A 2 -1.80 10.59 -1.32
C PHE A 2 -2.30 10.19 0.07
N HIS A 3 -3.58 9.86 0.21
CA HIS A 3 -4.16 9.40 1.47
C HIS A 3 -4.05 7.88 1.56
N VAL A 4 -3.52 7.42 2.69
CA VAL A 4 -3.36 6.00 3.00
C VAL A 4 -4.47 5.63 3.98
N LYS A 5 -5.47 4.92 3.49
CA LYS A 5 -6.67 4.54 4.24
C LYS A 5 -7.00 3.09 3.94
N ASP A 6 -7.03 2.25 4.94
CA ASP A 6 -7.31 0.83 4.77
C ASP A 6 -8.80 0.53 4.93
N ALA A 7 -9.22 -0.51 4.26
CA ALA A 7 -10.60 -0.96 4.26
C ALA A 7 -10.68 -2.46 4.05
N GLU A 8 -11.77 -3.05 4.48
CA GLU A 8 -12.13 -4.43 4.18
C GLU A 8 -13.54 -4.51 3.62
N PHE A 9 -13.82 -5.54 2.86
CA PHE A 9 -15.15 -5.87 2.38
C PHE A 9 -15.40 -7.37 2.54
N ASN A 10 -16.27 -7.70 3.49
CA ASN A 10 -16.66 -9.08 3.78
C ASN A 10 -18.10 -9.28 3.35
N SER A 11 -18.31 -9.87 2.17
CA SER A 11 -19.64 -10.11 1.64
C SER A 11 -20.40 -11.19 2.44
N SER A 12 -21.65 -10.92 2.75
CA SER A 12 -22.60 -11.89 3.28
C SER A 12 -23.95 -11.72 2.56
N ALA A 13 -24.88 -12.66 2.75
CA ALA A 13 -26.19 -12.57 2.15
C ALA A 13 -27.06 -11.40 2.64
N ARG A 14 -26.59 -10.62 3.60
CA ARG A 14 -27.32 -9.50 4.24
C ARG A 14 -26.89 -8.12 3.78
N GLN A 15 -26.13 -8.02 2.72
CA GLN A 15 -25.62 -6.75 2.24
C GLN A 15 -26.39 -6.19 1.06
N GLY A 16 -26.28 -4.88 0.86
CA GLY A 16 -26.95 -4.15 -0.19
C GLY A 16 -28.23 -3.49 0.27
N VAL A 17 -29.03 -3.05 -0.70
CA VAL A 17 -30.27 -2.28 -0.47
C VAL A 17 -31.26 -2.99 0.44
N TYR A 18 -31.28 -4.30 0.41
CA TYR A 18 -32.22 -5.12 1.18
C TYR A 18 -31.69 -5.55 2.56
N GLY A 19 -30.44 -5.22 2.90
CA GLY A 19 -29.81 -5.59 4.17
C GLY A 19 -30.22 -4.71 5.36
N GLY A 20 -30.92 -3.62 5.11
CA GLY A 20 -31.29 -2.63 6.12
C GLY A 20 -30.08 -1.83 6.64
N TYR A 21 -30.35 -0.95 7.62
CA TYR A 21 -29.30 -0.19 8.28
C TYR A 21 -28.50 -1.08 9.22
N GLN A 22 -27.17 -1.00 9.10
CA GLN A 22 -26.24 -1.72 9.98
C GLN A 22 -25.29 -0.71 10.64
N PRO A 23 -24.97 -0.88 11.93
CA PRO A 23 -23.91 -0.13 12.59
C PRO A 23 -22.56 -0.38 11.91
N TRP A 24 -21.64 0.54 12.05
CA TRP A 24 -20.33 0.49 11.38
C TRP A 24 -19.57 -0.83 11.60
N ILE A 25 -19.67 -1.40 12.80
CA ILE A 25 -18.99 -2.65 13.15
C ILE A 25 -19.51 -3.84 12.33
N ASP A 26 -20.80 -3.84 12.00
CA ASP A 26 -21.48 -4.98 11.34
C ASP A 26 -21.54 -4.83 9.81
N ARG A 27 -21.10 -3.69 9.28
CA ARG A 27 -21.10 -3.46 7.82
C ARG A 27 -20.11 -4.37 7.12
N ALA A 28 -20.50 -4.85 5.94
CA ALA A 28 -19.61 -5.59 5.07
C ALA A 28 -18.40 -4.80 4.62
N GLY A 29 -18.64 -3.56 4.19
CA GLY A 29 -17.61 -2.60 3.86
C GLY A 29 -17.36 -1.69 5.04
N ARG A 30 -16.15 -1.70 5.58
CA ARG A 30 -15.74 -0.85 6.70
C ARG A 30 -14.28 -0.48 6.63
N PHE A 31 -13.95 0.68 7.19
CA PHE A 31 -12.58 1.13 7.30
C PHE A 31 -11.84 0.40 8.43
N ARG A 32 -10.56 0.16 8.20
CA ARG A 32 -9.70 -0.57 9.13
C ARG A 32 -8.44 0.25 9.46
N SER A 33 -7.83 -0.09 10.57
CA SER A 33 -6.46 0.35 10.85
C SER A 33 -5.51 -0.15 9.76
N LEU A 34 -4.47 0.63 9.43
CA LEU A 34 -3.55 0.29 8.34
C LEU A 34 -2.88 -1.07 8.56
N GLY A 35 -3.03 -1.95 7.60
CA GLY A 35 -2.54 -3.31 7.62
C GLY A 35 -3.53 -4.36 8.10
N ASP A 36 -4.69 -3.95 8.63
CA ASP A 36 -5.75 -4.86 9.08
C ASP A 36 -6.83 -5.11 8.01
N GLY A 37 -6.78 -4.35 6.92
CA GLY A 37 -7.75 -4.42 5.84
C GLY A 37 -7.28 -5.29 4.67
N GLN A 38 -7.87 -5.02 3.52
CA GLN A 38 -7.68 -5.79 2.29
C GLN A 38 -7.06 -4.96 1.15
N VAL A 39 -6.67 -3.70 1.41
CA VAL A 39 -6.07 -2.85 0.38
C VAL A 39 -4.64 -3.30 0.10
N ASP A 40 -4.33 -3.55 -1.17
CA ASP A 40 -2.97 -3.91 -1.59
C ASP A 40 -2.05 -2.68 -1.62
N PHE A 41 -1.59 -2.26 -0.45
CA PHE A 41 -0.66 -1.14 -0.35
C PHE A 41 0.70 -1.43 -0.97
N ALA A 42 1.16 -2.67 -0.96
CA ALA A 42 2.43 -3.03 -1.61
C ALA A 42 2.38 -2.75 -3.11
N GLY A 43 1.29 -3.17 -3.77
CA GLY A 43 1.06 -2.87 -5.18
C GLY A 43 0.90 -1.38 -5.45
N ILE A 44 0.14 -0.66 -4.60
CA ILE A 44 -0.08 0.79 -4.75
C ILE A 44 1.24 1.55 -4.62
N PHE A 45 2.03 1.32 -3.56
CA PHE A 45 3.31 2.00 -3.36
C PHE A 45 4.34 1.65 -4.43
N SER A 46 4.35 0.41 -4.90
CA SER A 46 5.17 0.01 -6.05
C SER A 46 4.85 0.83 -7.30
N LYS A 47 3.56 1.04 -7.58
CA LYS A 47 3.13 1.87 -8.71
C LYS A 47 3.45 3.35 -8.53
N LEU A 48 3.24 3.90 -7.34
CA LEU A 48 3.62 5.28 -7.04
C LEU A 48 5.13 5.50 -7.24
N THR A 49 5.95 4.54 -6.82
CA THR A 49 7.40 4.57 -7.04
C THR A 49 7.74 4.49 -8.55
N GLN A 50 7.10 3.58 -9.28
CA GLN A 50 7.30 3.43 -10.73
C GLN A 50 6.99 4.71 -11.50
N TYR A 51 5.98 5.47 -11.07
CA TYR A 51 5.59 6.74 -11.69
C TYR A 51 6.30 7.96 -11.10
N GLY A 52 7.30 7.77 -10.24
CA GLY A 52 8.09 8.86 -9.68
C GLY A 52 7.30 9.79 -8.77
N PHE A 53 6.30 9.27 -8.06
CA PHE A 53 5.51 10.09 -7.15
C PHE A 53 6.39 10.64 -6.02
N ALA A 54 6.56 11.96 -6.01
CA ALA A 54 7.32 12.72 -5.00
C ALA A 54 6.37 13.62 -4.20
N GLY A 55 5.63 13.03 -3.26
CA GLY A 55 4.65 13.77 -2.48
C GLY A 55 4.45 13.17 -1.10
N TRP A 56 3.48 13.68 -0.38
CA TRP A 56 3.15 13.25 0.97
C TRP A 56 2.26 12.01 0.96
N ALA A 57 2.61 11.01 1.76
CA ALA A 57 1.71 9.95 2.17
C ALA A 57 1.07 10.35 3.52
N VAL A 58 -0.22 10.56 3.51
CA VAL A 58 -0.96 11.04 4.67
C VAL A 58 -1.82 9.90 5.21
N MET A 59 -1.58 9.50 6.44
CA MET A 59 -2.43 8.53 7.10
C MET A 59 -3.82 9.13 7.32
N GLU A 60 -4.83 8.46 6.79
CA GLU A 60 -6.23 8.77 7.11
C GLU A 60 -6.80 7.60 7.93
N TRP A 61 -7.16 7.90 9.17
CA TRP A 61 -7.66 6.89 10.09
C TRP A 61 -9.16 7.04 10.32
N GLU A 62 -9.89 5.97 10.09
CA GLU A 62 -11.34 5.90 10.29
C GLU A 62 -11.73 4.45 10.60
N CYS A 63 -11.31 3.97 11.77
CA CYS A 63 -11.57 2.60 12.19
C CYS A 63 -12.57 2.59 13.35
N CYS A 64 -13.61 1.76 13.28
CA CYS A 64 -14.61 1.61 14.34
C CYS A 64 -14.28 0.50 15.35
N ILE A 65 -13.14 -0.18 15.19
CA ILE A 65 -12.76 -1.35 16.01
C ILE A 65 -11.63 -1.01 16.97
N LYS A 66 -10.65 -0.21 16.54
CA LYS A 66 -9.50 0.22 17.34
C LYS A 66 -9.62 1.67 17.78
N SER A 67 -8.89 2.05 18.84
CA SER A 67 -8.80 3.46 19.24
C SER A 67 -7.92 4.27 18.28
N SER A 68 -8.07 5.59 18.30
CA SER A 68 -7.26 6.50 17.47
C SER A 68 -5.78 6.48 17.84
N GLU A 69 -5.46 6.32 19.11
CA GLU A 69 -4.09 6.21 19.61
C GLU A 69 -3.42 4.93 19.07
N GLN A 70 -4.14 3.82 19.11
CA GLN A 70 -3.66 2.55 18.58
C GLN A 70 -3.48 2.63 17.08
N GLY A 71 -4.42 3.20 16.36
CA GLY A 71 -4.34 3.41 14.91
C GLY A 71 -3.15 4.27 14.50
N ALA A 72 -2.88 5.34 15.25
CA ALA A 72 -1.71 6.21 15.00
C ALA A 72 -0.39 5.48 15.26
N ALA A 73 -0.29 4.72 16.35
CA ALA A 73 0.91 3.97 16.71
C ALA A 73 1.26 2.89 15.68
N GLU A 74 0.26 2.29 15.04
CA GLU A 74 0.44 1.25 14.02
C GLU A 74 0.64 1.84 12.61
N GLY A 75 -0.03 2.93 12.30
CA GLY A 75 -0.11 3.49 10.96
C GLY A 75 1.20 4.12 10.46
N ALA A 76 1.88 4.90 11.28
CA ALA A 76 3.13 5.54 10.88
C ALA A 76 4.25 4.52 10.56
N PRO A 77 4.49 3.49 11.40
CA PRO A 77 5.43 2.41 11.05
C PRO A 77 5.01 1.60 9.82
N PHE A 78 3.70 1.41 9.60
CA PHE A 78 3.20 0.72 8.41
C PHE A 78 3.58 1.47 7.13
N ILE A 79 3.28 2.75 7.05
CA ILE A 79 3.62 3.60 5.90
C ILE A 79 5.14 3.63 5.69
N SER A 80 5.89 3.87 6.74
CA SER A 80 7.36 3.94 6.69
C SER A 80 7.98 2.67 6.13
N ARG A 81 7.55 1.50 6.59
CA ARG A 81 8.07 0.22 6.09
C ARG A 81 7.78 -0.01 4.61
N HIS A 82 6.60 0.35 4.13
CA HIS A 82 6.23 0.15 2.73
C HIS A 82 6.95 1.14 1.81
N ILE A 83 6.98 2.41 2.16
CA ILE A 83 7.59 3.45 1.31
C ILE A 83 9.12 3.32 1.29
N ILE A 84 9.76 3.16 2.44
CA ILE A 84 11.22 3.11 2.53
C ILE A 84 11.76 1.85 1.86
N GLN A 85 11.13 0.71 2.07
CA GLN A 85 11.58 -0.55 1.45
C GLN A 85 11.40 -0.53 -0.08
N ALA A 86 10.30 -0.01 -0.60
CA ALA A 86 10.08 0.11 -2.03
C ALA A 86 11.11 1.05 -2.69
N ALA A 87 11.41 2.19 -2.05
CA ALA A 87 12.40 3.14 -2.56
C ALA A 87 13.83 2.55 -2.55
N ASN A 88 14.22 1.86 -1.49
CA ASN A 88 15.54 1.23 -1.39
C ASN A 88 15.72 0.10 -2.40
N GLN A 89 14.71 -0.74 -2.61
CA GLN A 89 14.79 -1.81 -3.60
C GLN A 89 14.91 -1.28 -5.03
N SER A 90 14.13 -0.26 -5.40
CA SER A 90 14.21 0.29 -6.76
C SER A 90 15.53 1.04 -7.02
N PHE A 91 16.17 1.60 -6.01
CA PHE A 91 17.45 2.29 -6.12
C PHE A 91 18.62 1.28 -6.16
N ASP A 92 18.59 0.26 -5.34
CA ASP A 92 19.61 -0.79 -5.30
C ASP A 92 19.57 -1.65 -6.56
N ASP A 93 18.39 -1.98 -7.09
CA ASP A 93 18.27 -2.68 -8.36
C ASP A 93 18.83 -1.88 -9.54
N PHE A 94 18.67 -0.55 -9.52
CA PHE A 94 19.22 0.32 -10.55
C PHE A 94 20.73 0.54 -10.39
N ALA A 95 21.22 0.60 -9.15
CA ALA A 95 22.63 0.78 -8.84
C ALA A 95 23.44 -0.51 -9.00
N SER A 96 22.81 -1.66 -8.73
CA SER A 96 23.43 -2.98 -8.90
C SER A 96 23.37 -3.52 -10.33
N SER A 97 22.47 -3.01 -11.16
CA SER A 97 22.45 -3.25 -12.60
C SER A 97 23.45 -2.31 -13.34
N GLY A 98 24.62 -2.10 -12.76
CA GLY A 98 25.73 -1.53 -13.52
C GLY A 98 25.78 -2.29 -14.87
N SER A 99 25.57 -1.57 -15.97
CA SER A 99 25.58 -2.17 -17.29
C SER A 99 26.91 -2.91 -17.45
N ASP A 100 26.88 -4.24 -17.36
CA ASP A 100 28.02 -5.04 -17.78
C ASP A 100 28.14 -4.86 -19.30
N GLU A 101 28.92 -3.83 -19.66
CA GLU A 101 29.14 -3.47 -21.05
C GLU A 101 29.69 -4.64 -21.87
N GLY A 102 30.47 -5.52 -21.23
CA GLY A 102 30.97 -6.75 -21.83
C GLY A 102 29.90 -7.81 -22.07
N ALA A 103 28.95 -7.96 -21.14
CA ALA A 103 27.82 -8.87 -21.35
C ALA A 103 26.87 -8.34 -22.42
N ASN A 104 26.63 -7.02 -22.43
CA ASN A 104 25.80 -6.38 -23.46
C ASN A 104 26.41 -6.51 -24.86
N ARG A 105 27.73 -6.32 -25.01
CA ARG A 105 28.43 -6.49 -26.29
C ARG A 105 28.36 -7.92 -26.79
N ARG A 106 28.57 -8.91 -25.90
CA ARG A 106 28.44 -10.34 -26.26
C ARG A 106 27.01 -10.68 -26.68
N MET A 107 26.00 -10.15 -25.99
CA MET A 107 24.60 -10.40 -26.34
C MET A 107 24.19 -9.75 -27.67
N MET A 108 24.85 -8.67 -28.07
CA MET A 108 24.66 -8.00 -29.35
C MET A 108 25.55 -8.52 -30.47
N GLY A 109 26.43 -9.53 -30.21
CA GLY A 109 27.32 -10.09 -31.19
C GLY A 109 28.40 -9.10 -31.70
N LEU A 110 28.82 -8.17 -30.84
CA LEU A 110 29.78 -7.10 -31.18
C LEU A 110 31.24 -7.42 -30.73
N ASP A 111 31.49 -8.64 -30.28
CA ASP A 111 32.83 -9.12 -29.91
C ASP A 111 33.31 -10.15 -30.93
#